data_1ff5f8cd1933da61466c4a2ea1cdda81
#
_entry.id   1ff5f8cd1933da61466c4a2ea1cdda81
#
_cell.length_a   1.000
_cell.length_b   1.000
_cell.length_c   1.000
_cell.angle_alpha   90.00
_cell.angle_beta   90.00
_cell.angle_gamma   90.00
#
_symmetry.space_group_name_H-M   'P 1'
#
loop_
_entity.id
_entity.type
_entity.pdbx_description
1 polymer ?
#
loop_
_entity_poly.entity_id
_entity_poly.type
_entity_poly.pdbx_seq_one_letter_code
_entity_poly.pdbx_strand_id
1 'polypeptide(L)'
;MLSAHPFWSLDVPRLDGQLLLTPCPGSQQVPMADALAQLQLAGAGGVLTLMTEEELALCGSLSLGQLVQARGMSWFHLPIADDEAPDAAFEQAWPGVQPRLLALLREGRHLAIHCHGGSGRTGLAAALLLMTQGLPQQEAMTLIRARRPRAFTLACHRHWLDTRGRRLTGAD
;
A
#
# COMPACT_ATOMS: atom_id res chain seq x y z
N MET A 1 -19.31 11.03 -18.21
CA MET A 1 -18.77 9.83 -17.59
C MET A 1 -17.83 10.24 -16.47
N LEU A 2 -18.01 9.69 -15.29
CA LEU A 2 -17.03 9.86 -14.22
C LEU A 2 -15.77 9.08 -14.60
N SER A 3 -14.61 9.71 -14.55
CA SER A 3 -13.34 9.03 -14.78
C SER A 3 -13.12 7.96 -13.70
N ALA A 4 -12.59 6.81 -14.08
CA ALA A 4 -12.29 5.74 -13.15
C ALA A 4 -10.92 5.97 -12.49
N HIS A 5 -10.88 5.86 -11.16
CA HIS A 5 -9.62 5.85 -10.44
C HIS A 5 -8.97 4.46 -10.58
N PRO A 6 -7.72 4.37 -11.09
CA PRO A 6 -7.12 3.08 -11.37
C PRO A 6 -6.68 2.35 -10.10
N PHE A 7 -6.92 1.04 -10.04
CA PHE A 7 -6.34 0.15 -9.05
C PHE A 7 -6.14 -1.25 -9.64
N TRP A 8 -5.23 -1.99 -9.06
CA TRP A 8 -4.91 -3.37 -9.45
C TRP A 8 -5.02 -4.27 -8.23
N SER A 9 -5.92 -5.24 -8.28
CA SER A 9 -6.15 -6.16 -7.19
C SER A 9 -5.13 -7.29 -7.17
N LEU A 10 -4.78 -7.73 -5.97
CA LEU A 10 -3.83 -8.80 -5.73
C LEU A 10 -4.30 -9.64 -4.54
N ASP A 11 -4.40 -10.96 -4.74
CA ASP A 11 -4.77 -11.89 -3.69
C ASP A 11 -3.67 -12.01 -2.63
N VAL A 12 -4.09 -12.16 -1.38
CA VAL A 12 -3.18 -12.43 -0.26
C VAL A 12 -3.39 -13.87 0.19
N PRO A 13 -2.34 -14.72 0.25
CA PRO A 13 -2.49 -16.11 0.61
C PRO A 13 -3.22 -16.30 1.95
N ARG A 14 -4.19 -17.19 1.97
CA ARG A 14 -4.98 -17.57 3.16
C ARG A 14 -5.86 -16.46 3.75
N LEU A 15 -6.04 -15.35 3.05
CA LEU A 15 -6.92 -14.26 3.46
C LEU A 15 -7.98 -13.99 2.40
N ASP A 16 -9.17 -13.61 2.83
CA ASP A 16 -10.30 -13.34 1.92
C ASP A 16 -10.23 -11.94 1.31
N GLY A 17 -9.62 -10.99 2.02
CA GLY A 17 -9.37 -9.64 1.51
C GLY A 17 -8.22 -9.58 0.53
N GLN A 18 -8.27 -8.62 -0.39
CA GLN A 18 -7.25 -8.38 -1.40
C GLN A 18 -6.49 -7.08 -1.12
N LEU A 19 -5.30 -6.95 -1.68
CA LEU A 19 -4.60 -5.67 -1.81
C LEU A 19 -5.10 -4.96 -3.07
N LEU A 20 -5.39 -3.67 -2.96
CA LEU A 20 -5.69 -2.81 -4.10
C LEU A 20 -4.51 -1.85 -4.26
N LEU A 21 -3.64 -2.12 -5.23
CA LEU A 21 -2.49 -1.29 -5.53
C LEU A 21 -2.96 -0.08 -6.35
N THR A 22 -2.71 1.13 -5.89
CA THR A 22 -3.32 2.32 -6.49
C THR A 22 -2.40 3.54 -6.39
N PRO A 23 -2.45 4.48 -7.37
CA PRO A 23 -1.83 5.79 -7.18
C PRO A 23 -2.58 6.60 -6.11
N CYS A 24 -2.00 7.73 -5.72
CA CYS A 24 -2.61 8.61 -4.72
C CYS A 24 -4.02 9.00 -5.14
N PRO A 25 -5.06 8.78 -4.31
CA PRO A 25 -6.41 9.26 -4.59
C PRO A 25 -6.41 10.78 -4.82
N GLY A 26 -6.98 11.22 -5.92
CA GLY A 26 -7.00 12.62 -6.34
C GLY A 26 -5.91 13.00 -7.35
N SER A 27 -4.93 12.13 -7.62
CA SER A 27 -3.82 12.42 -8.53
C SER A 27 -4.07 12.08 -10.01
N GLN A 28 -5.14 11.35 -10.31
CA GLN A 28 -5.42 10.81 -11.65
C GLN A 28 -6.62 11.50 -12.33
N GLN A 29 -6.75 12.80 -12.20
CA GLN A 29 -7.87 13.58 -12.74
C GLN A 29 -9.25 13.12 -12.20
N VAL A 30 -9.25 12.35 -11.13
CA VAL A 30 -10.44 11.96 -10.38
C VAL A 30 -10.38 12.67 -9.03
N PRO A 31 -11.39 13.42 -8.63
CA PRO A 31 -11.41 14.07 -7.31
C PRO A 31 -11.17 13.04 -6.20
N MET A 32 -10.43 13.42 -5.16
CA MET A 32 -10.05 12.53 -4.07
C MET A 32 -11.27 11.83 -3.44
N ALA A 33 -12.34 12.56 -3.21
CA ALA A 33 -13.56 12.00 -2.62
C ALA A 33 -14.19 10.91 -3.51
N ASP A 34 -14.16 11.11 -4.84
CA ASP A 34 -14.67 10.14 -5.81
C ASP A 34 -13.75 8.92 -5.94
N ALA A 35 -12.43 9.14 -5.92
CA ALA A 35 -11.45 8.05 -5.92
C ALA A 35 -11.63 7.16 -4.68
N LEU A 36 -11.78 7.75 -3.49
CA LEU A 36 -12.04 7.00 -2.27
C LEU A 36 -13.38 6.27 -2.29
N ALA A 37 -14.42 6.88 -2.87
CA ALA A 37 -15.71 6.22 -3.05
C ALA A 37 -15.60 4.99 -3.95
N GLN A 38 -14.84 5.08 -5.04
CA GLN A 38 -14.62 3.97 -5.97
C GLN A 38 -13.84 2.83 -5.30
N LEU A 39 -12.78 3.14 -4.54
CA LEU A 39 -12.03 2.14 -3.76
C LEU A 39 -12.93 1.45 -2.74
N GLN A 40 -13.78 2.20 -2.04
CA GLN A 40 -14.73 1.65 -1.07
C GLN A 40 -15.76 0.73 -1.74
N LEU A 41 -16.29 1.12 -2.88
CA LEU A 41 -17.21 0.28 -3.68
C LEU A 41 -16.52 -1.00 -4.17
N ALA A 42 -15.22 -0.96 -4.42
CA ALA A 42 -14.40 -2.13 -4.76
C ALA A 42 -14.10 -3.03 -3.55
N GLY A 43 -14.56 -2.67 -2.35
CA GLY A 43 -14.40 -3.47 -1.14
C GLY A 43 -13.31 -2.98 -0.18
N ALA A 44 -12.68 -1.84 -0.43
CA ALA A 44 -11.68 -1.31 0.48
C ALA A 44 -12.29 -0.99 1.86
N GLY A 45 -11.70 -1.54 2.90
CA GLY A 45 -12.03 -1.25 4.28
C GLY A 45 -10.95 -0.42 4.98
N GLY A 46 -9.82 -0.22 4.32
CA GLY A 46 -8.72 0.59 4.82
C GLY A 46 -7.83 1.10 3.70
N VAL A 47 -7.06 2.12 4.00
CA VAL A 47 -6.09 2.75 3.12
C VAL A 47 -4.76 2.88 3.84
N LEU A 48 -3.70 2.34 3.24
CA LEU A 48 -2.32 2.51 3.68
C LEU A 48 -1.63 3.56 2.81
N THR A 49 -1.30 4.68 3.41
CA THR A 49 -0.62 5.82 2.78
C THR A 49 0.87 5.74 3.06
N LEU A 50 1.68 5.70 1.99
CA LEU A 50 3.13 5.61 2.05
C LEU A 50 3.84 6.94 1.70
N MET A 51 3.09 7.96 1.32
CA MET A 51 3.63 9.28 1.05
C MET A 51 3.94 10.02 2.35
N THR A 52 4.97 10.86 2.31
CA THR A 52 5.26 11.78 3.42
C THR A 52 4.21 12.89 3.50
N GLU A 53 4.17 13.58 4.64
CA GLU A 53 3.24 14.69 4.83
C GLU A 53 3.54 15.85 3.87
N GLU A 54 4.82 16.09 3.59
CA GLU A 54 5.27 17.10 2.61
C GLU A 54 4.79 16.76 1.19
N GLU A 55 4.88 15.49 0.78
CA GLU A 55 4.38 15.05 -0.52
C GLU A 55 2.86 15.22 -0.61
N LEU A 56 2.13 14.85 0.45
CA LEU A 56 0.68 15.04 0.52
C LEU A 56 0.31 16.52 0.43
N ALA A 57 1.06 17.41 1.07
CA ALA A 57 0.87 18.85 0.99
C ALA A 57 1.07 19.36 -0.45
N LEU A 58 2.16 18.95 -1.10
CA LEU A 58 2.47 19.33 -2.48
C LEU A 58 1.41 18.85 -3.49
N CYS A 59 0.76 17.72 -3.23
CA CYS A 59 -0.30 17.17 -4.07
C CYS A 59 -1.69 17.69 -3.71
N GLY A 60 -1.83 18.56 -2.70
CA GLY A 60 -3.13 19.01 -2.21
C GLY A 60 -3.94 17.91 -1.51
N SER A 61 -3.26 16.90 -0.95
CA SER A 61 -3.88 15.68 -0.41
C SER A 61 -3.76 15.56 1.11
N LEU A 62 -3.50 16.64 1.84
CA LEU A 62 -3.38 16.60 3.31
C LEU A 62 -4.65 16.12 4.01
N SER A 63 -5.82 16.31 3.41
CA SER A 63 -7.10 15.87 3.98
C SER A 63 -7.41 14.39 3.74
N LEU A 64 -6.51 13.63 3.08
CA LEU A 64 -6.74 12.23 2.69
C LEU A 64 -7.14 11.37 3.89
N GLY A 65 -6.38 11.43 4.98
CA GLY A 65 -6.67 10.63 6.16
C GLY A 65 -8.03 10.93 6.78
N GLN A 66 -8.40 12.21 6.86
CA GLN A 66 -9.71 12.62 7.36
C GLN A 66 -10.85 12.12 6.47
N LEU A 67 -10.69 12.20 5.15
CA LEU A 67 -11.69 11.72 4.20
C LEU A 67 -11.84 10.19 4.24
N VAL A 68 -10.75 9.46 4.39
CA VAL A 68 -10.77 8.00 4.58
C VAL A 68 -11.60 7.64 5.82
N GLN A 69 -11.29 8.27 6.95
CA GLN A 69 -11.97 8.02 8.22
C GLN A 69 -13.44 8.46 8.21
N ALA A 70 -13.76 9.58 7.57
CA ALA A 70 -15.12 10.05 7.41
C ALA A 70 -16.01 9.09 6.61
N ARG A 71 -15.40 8.22 5.78
CA ARG A 71 -16.07 7.14 5.05
C ARG A 71 -16.19 5.84 5.85
N GLY A 72 -15.75 5.81 7.10
CA GLY A 72 -15.75 4.60 7.92
C GLY A 72 -14.66 3.61 7.57
N MET A 73 -13.66 4.00 6.78
CA MET A 73 -12.49 3.18 6.47
C MET A 73 -11.37 3.46 7.48
N SER A 74 -10.53 2.46 7.73
CA SER A 74 -9.32 2.62 8.53
C SER A 74 -8.23 3.33 7.74
N TRP A 75 -7.54 4.27 8.35
CA TRP A 75 -6.39 4.93 7.73
C TRP A 75 -5.11 4.55 8.45
N PHE A 76 -4.10 4.15 7.68
CA PHE A 76 -2.78 3.81 8.16
C PHE A 76 -1.77 4.69 7.42
N HIS A 77 -0.86 5.32 8.17
CA HIS A 77 0.15 6.20 7.59
C HIS A 77 1.55 5.71 7.99
N LEU A 78 2.27 5.15 7.02
CA LEU A 78 3.65 4.68 7.14
C LEU A 78 4.51 5.35 6.08
N PRO A 79 4.99 6.58 6.31
CA PRO A 79 5.72 7.34 5.30
C PRO A 79 7.03 6.66 4.90
N ILE A 80 7.28 6.63 3.59
CA ILE A 80 8.57 6.30 2.98
C ILE A 80 8.89 7.48 2.05
N ALA A 81 10.06 8.09 2.19
CA ALA A 81 10.47 9.18 1.31
C ALA A 81 10.57 8.69 -0.14
N ASP A 82 10.18 9.54 -1.10
CA ASP A 82 10.18 9.17 -2.51
C ASP A 82 11.59 8.79 -2.98
N ASP A 83 11.66 7.75 -3.82
CA ASP A 83 12.91 7.18 -4.33
C ASP A 83 13.86 6.61 -3.25
N GLU A 84 13.41 6.46 -2.02
CA GLU A 84 14.20 5.91 -0.92
C GLU A 84 13.62 4.59 -0.39
N ALA A 85 14.44 3.90 0.41
CA ALA A 85 14.01 2.74 1.17
C ALA A 85 13.31 3.18 2.47
N PRO A 86 12.50 2.31 3.09
CA PRO A 86 11.95 2.56 4.41
C PRO A 86 13.05 2.86 5.43
N ASP A 87 12.78 3.81 6.31
CA ASP A 87 13.68 4.25 7.36
C ASP A 87 13.45 3.52 8.70
N ALA A 88 14.20 3.91 9.72
CA ALA A 88 14.06 3.34 11.05
C ALA A 88 12.68 3.59 11.65
N ALA A 89 12.04 4.71 11.37
CA ALA A 89 10.69 5.02 11.87
C ALA A 89 9.65 4.05 11.27
N PHE A 90 9.76 3.76 9.98
CA PHE A 90 8.92 2.74 9.34
C PHE A 90 9.13 1.35 9.98
N GLU A 91 10.39 0.94 10.15
CA GLU A 91 10.73 -0.36 10.73
C GLU A 91 10.20 -0.50 12.17
N GLN A 92 10.26 0.56 12.96
CA GLN A 92 9.72 0.59 14.33
C GLN A 92 8.20 0.54 14.38
N ALA A 93 7.53 1.19 13.43
CA ALA A 93 6.07 1.24 13.38
C ALA A 93 5.44 -0.05 12.79
N TRP A 94 6.13 -0.71 11.86
CA TRP A 94 5.61 -1.88 11.13
C TRP A 94 5.05 -2.98 12.03
N PRO A 95 5.73 -3.45 13.09
CA PRO A 95 5.20 -4.52 13.95
C PRO A 95 3.87 -4.19 14.63
N GLY A 96 3.58 -2.91 14.86
CA GLY A 96 2.30 -2.48 15.42
C GLY A 96 1.19 -2.29 14.39
N VAL A 97 1.55 -1.96 13.17
CA VAL A 97 0.59 -1.70 12.09
C VAL A 97 0.23 -2.98 11.33
N GLN A 98 1.21 -3.82 11.02
CA GLN A 98 1.04 -5.04 10.23
C GLN A 98 -0.09 -5.96 10.74
N PRO A 99 -0.22 -6.26 12.04
CA PRO A 99 -1.31 -7.11 12.52
C PRO A 99 -2.70 -6.51 12.27
N ARG A 100 -2.82 -5.18 12.30
CA ARG A 100 -4.07 -4.47 12.02
C ARG A 100 -4.45 -4.54 10.54
N LEU A 101 -3.45 -4.44 9.65
CA LEU A 101 -3.65 -4.63 8.21
C LEU A 101 -4.13 -6.05 7.90
N LEU A 102 -3.50 -7.05 8.52
CA LEU A 102 -3.89 -8.45 8.34
C LEU A 102 -5.26 -8.76 8.93
N ALA A 103 -5.62 -8.15 10.06
CA ALA A 103 -6.95 -8.32 10.67
C ALA A 103 -8.05 -7.85 9.69
N LEU A 104 -7.86 -6.69 9.08
CA LEU A 104 -8.78 -6.16 8.07
C LEU A 104 -8.95 -7.11 6.89
N LEU A 105 -7.85 -7.68 6.40
CA LEU A 105 -7.86 -8.63 5.28
C LEU A 105 -8.51 -9.98 5.67
N ARG A 106 -8.34 -10.43 6.93
CA ARG A 106 -9.03 -11.63 7.44
C ARG A 106 -10.54 -11.48 7.51
N GLU A 107 -11.02 -10.26 7.72
CA GLU A 107 -12.46 -9.94 7.69
C GLU A 107 -13.05 -9.90 6.27
N GLY A 108 -12.25 -10.19 5.25
CA GLY A 108 -12.66 -10.13 3.84
C GLY A 108 -12.72 -8.71 3.28
N ARG A 109 -12.24 -7.72 4.02
CA ARG A 109 -12.15 -6.34 3.55
C ARG A 109 -10.85 -6.13 2.79
N HIS A 110 -10.86 -5.30 1.76
CA HIS A 110 -9.67 -5.03 0.96
C HIS A 110 -8.86 -3.87 1.55
N LEU A 111 -7.55 -3.90 1.32
CA LEU A 111 -6.63 -2.84 1.72
C LEU A 111 -6.11 -2.11 0.48
N ALA A 112 -6.46 -0.84 0.34
CA ALA A 112 -5.84 0.00 -0.67
C ALA A 112 -4.46 0.46 -0.18
N ILE A 113 -3.44 0.25 -1.00
CA ILE A 113 -2.07 0.69 -0.72
C ILE A 113 -1.68 1.68 -1.80
N HIS A 114 -1.24 2.87 -1.39
CA HIS A 114 -0.80 3.88 -2.34
C HIS A 114 0.48 4.60 -1.94
N CYS A 115 1.19 5.06 -2.93
CA CYS A 115 2.19 6.10 -2.86
C CYS A 115 1.78 7.21 -3.84
N HIS A 116 2.70 7.90 -4.51
CA HIS A 116 2.30 8.85 -5.55
C HIS A 116 1.78 8.13 -6.80
N GLY A 117 2.58 7.26 -7.41
CA GLY A 117 2.24 6.53 -8.64
C GLY A 117 1.66 5.13 -8.44
N GLY A 118 1.70 4.59 -7.25
CA GLY A 118 1.14 3.26 -6.96
C GLY A 118 1.99 2.07 -7.44
N SER A 119 3.30 2.23 -7.56
CA SER A 119 4.22 1.18 -8.06
C SER A 119 5.35 0.86 -7.09
N GLY A 120 6.28 1.81 -6.85
CA GLY A 120 7.52 1.56 -6.11
C GLY A 120 7.31 1.24 -4.65
N ARG A 121 7.00 2.25 -3.86
CA ARG A 121 6.72 2.11 -2.41
C ARG A 121 5.51 1.21 -2.16
N THR A 122 4.48 1.33 -2.99
CA THR A 122 3.29 0.48 -2.95
C THR A 122 3.65 -0.99 -3.14
N GLY A 123 4.47 -1.30 -4.14
CA GLY A 123 4.95 -2.67 -4.37
C GLY A 123 5.77 -3.21 -3.21
N LEU A 124 6.60 -2.38 -2.59
CA LEU A 124 7.40 -2.77 -1.44
C LEU A 124 6.54 -3.18 -0.24
N ALA A 125 5.56 -2.35 0.13
CA ALA A 125 4.63 -2.64 1.22
C ALA A 125 3.78 -3.88 0.94
N ALA A 126 3.32 -4.04 -0.31
CA ALA A 126 2.61 -5.24 -0.74
C ALA A 126 3.47 -6.50 -0.59
N ALA A 127 4.76 -6.44 -0.98
CA ALA A 127 5.68 -7.57 -0.81
C ALA A 127 5.83 -7.97 0.66
N LEU A 128 5.96 -7.01 1.57
CA LEU A 128 6.04 -7.29 3.01
C LEU A 128 4.81 -8.06 3.50
N LEU A 129 3.61 -7.65 3.10
CA LEU A 129 2.38 -8.32 3.50
C LEU A 129 2.30 -9.76 2.95
N LEU A 130 2.63 -9.95 1.67
CA LEU A 130 2.66 -11.28 1.06
C LEU A 130 3.68 -12.20 1.73
N MET A 131 4.89 -11.68 1.99
CA MET A 131 5.95 -12.43 2.67
C MET A 131 5.56 -12.80 4.11
N THR A 132 4.90 -11.91 4.83
CA THR A 132 4.36 -12.19 6.16
C THR A 132 3.34 -13.34 6.14
N GLN A 133 2.64 -13.53 5.03
CA GLN A 133 1.73 -14.66 4.83
C GLN A 133 2.43 -15.92 4.27
N GLY A 134 3.76 -15.92 4.26
CA GLY A 134 4.58 -17.07 3.90
C GLY A 134 4.90 -17.19 2.41
N LEU A 135 4.59 -16.19 1.60
CA LEU A 135 4.96 -16.20 0.19
C LEU A 135 6.48 -15.94 0.06
N PRO A 136 7.21 -16.74 -0.72
CA PRO A 136 8.61 -16.44 -1.00
C PRO A 136 8.79 -15.08 -1.67
N GLN A 137 9.85 -14.36 -1.31
CA GLN A 137 10.11 -12.99 -1.80
C GLN A 137 10.04 -12.89 -3.32
N GLN A 138 10.68 -13.81 -4.05
CA GLN A 138 10.70 -13.76 -5.51
C GLN A 138 9.31 -13.98 -6.12
N GLU A 139 8.50 -14.81 -5.52
CA GLU A 139 7.11 -15.01 -5.91
C GLU A 139 6.28 -13.76 -5.67
N ALA A 140 6.41 -13.15 -4.48
CA ALA A 140 5.75 -11.89 -4.15
C ALA A 140 6.10 -10.79 -5.16
N MET A 141 7.40 -10.62 -5.46
CA MET A 141 7.87 -9.64 -6.45
C MET A 141 7.32 -9.91 -7.84
N THR A 142 7.27 -11.16 -8.27
CA THR A 142 6.72 -11.55 -9.58
C THR A 142 5.24 -11.20 -9.70
N LEU A 143 4.44 -11.54 -8.69
CA LEU A 143 3.01 -11.23 -8.67
C LEU A 143 2.75 -9.72 -8.72
N ILE A 144 3.52 -8.95 -7.96
CA ILE A 144 3.38 -7.49 -7.92
C ILE A 144 3.78 -6.87 -9.25
N ARG A 145 4.89 -7.29 -9.85
CA ARG A 145 5.34 -6.80 -11.17
C ARG A 145 4.34 -7.12 -12.27
N ALA A 146 3.61 -8.22 -12.18
CA ALA A 146 2.57 -8.54 -13.15
C ALA A 146 1.44 -7.51 -13.17
N ARG A 147 1.20 -6.80 -12.06
CA ARG A 147 0.23 -5.69 -11.94
C ARG A 147 0.88 -4.33 -12.12
N ARG A 148 2.07 -4.14 -11.55
CA ARG A 148 2.82 -2.88 -11.53
C ARG A 148 4.25 -3.11 -11.99
N PRO A 149 4.53 -3.09 -13.31
CA PRO A 149 5.85 -3.43 -13.87
C PRO A 149 7.01 -2.56 -13.35
N ARG A 150 6.72 -1.35 -12.86
CA ARG A 150 7.73 -0.44 -12.30
C ARG A 150 8.11 -0.76 -10.86
N ALA A 151 7.41 -1.69 -10.18
CA ALA A 151 7.78 -2.11 -8.84
C ALA A 151 9.18 -2.75 -8.83
N PHE A 152 9.94 -2.45 -7.79
CA PHE A 152 11.30 -2.97 -7.57
C PHE A 152 12.34 -2.57 -8.64
N THR A 153 12.13 -1.47 -9.34
CA THR A 153 13.13 -0.92 -10.26
C THR A 153 14.25 -0.19 -9.51
N LEU A 154 13.97 0.34 -8.32
CA LEU A 154 14.97 0.98 -7.48
C LEU A 154 15.81 -0.07 -6.75
N ALA A 155 17.14 0.04 -6.87
CA ALA A 155 18.07 -0.86 -6.20
C ALA A 155 17.94 -0.80 -4.67
N CYS A 156 17.70 0.39 -4.09
CA CYS A 156 17.49 0.55 -2.66
C CYS A 156 16.29 -0.22 -2.14
N HIS A 157 15.20 -0.31 -2.89
CA HIS A 157 14.03 -1.11 -2.52
C HIS A 157 14.35 -2.60 -2.49
N ARG A 158 15.05 -3.13 -3.51
CA ARG A 158 15.44 -4.54 -3.56
C ARG A 158 16.40 -4.88 -2.42
N HIS A 159 17.42 -4.06 -2.21
CA HIS A 159 18.39 -4.26 -1.14
C HIS A 159 17.74 -4.23 0.24
N TRP A 160 16.83 -3.26 0.49
CA TRP A 160 16.12 -3.19 1.75
C TRP A 160 15.24 -4.43 1.98
N LEU A 161 14.55 -4.89 0.95
CA LEU A 161 13.70 -6.09 1.04
C LEU A 161 14.53 -7.34 1.34
N ASP A 162 15.70 -7.48 0.71
CA ASP A 162 16.63 -8.60 0.92
C ASP A 162 17.22 -8.63 2.33
N THR A 163 17.42 -7.48 2.96
CA THR A 163 18.11 -7.36 4.25
C THR A 163 17.14 -7.14 5.41
N ARG A 164 16.40 -6.04 5.39
CA ARG A 164 15.51 -5.61 6.47
C ARG A 164 14.12 -6.24 6.36
N GLY A 165 13.59 -6.33 5.14
CA GLY A 165 12.26 -6.87 4.91
C GLY A 165 12.10 -8.29 5.38
N ARG A 166 13.07 -9.15 5.15
CA ARG A 166 13.06 -10.55 5.62
C ARG A 166 12.92 -10.65 7.13
N ARG A 167 13.66 -9.83 7.88
CA ARG A 167 13.57 -9.80 9.34
C ARG A 167 12.21 -9.37 9.85
N LEU A 168 11.59 -8.38 9.17
CA LEU A 168 10.28 -7.87 9.56
C LEU A 168 9.14 -8.86 9.29
N THR A 169 9.34 -9.79 8.38
CA THR A 169 8.34 -10.79 8.01
C THR A 169 8.56 -12.15 8.66
N GLY A 170 9.66 -12.34 9.37
CA GLY A 170 10.03 -13.64 9.95
C GLY A 170 10.42 -14.69 8.91
N ALA A 171 10.87 -14.26 7.74
CA ALA A 171 11.23 -15.12 6.60
C ALA A 171 12.74 -15.47 6.57
N ASP A 172 13.39 -15.55 7.73
CA ASP A 172 14.79 -15.97 7.88
C ASP A 172 14.96 -17.50 7.71
#